data_83f09c5b99f2559e0176ca5e879f43b1
#
_entry.id   83f09c5b99f2559e0176ca5e879f43b1
#
_cell.length_a   1.000
_cell.length_b   1.000
_cell.length_c   1.000
_cell.angle_alpha   90.00
_cell.angle_beta   90.00
_cell.angle_gamma   90.00
#
_symmetry.space_group_name_H-M   'P 1'
#
loop_
_entity.id
_entity.type
_entity.pdbx_description
1 polymer ?
#
loop_
_entity_poly.entity_id
_entity_poly.type
_entity_poly.pdbx_seq_one_letter_code
_entity_poly.pdbx_strand_id
1 'polypeptide(L)'
;MDLLAYMRSQDTITQEEWECTFEEDAREILVLLAGGAGAGKRNGFWDVSHYFLAYVDCATGALHVNQGRLVYPLSDEQYAAGNVLGRFPEQVIYRVKARKKKSEKVPEGMTASWYNQFLIVEILEEDAACPALEEVLAEYLRPVVLSDEVLGELTLNKDLDLFDGDVSWRGERISVSLEVDSGCEETWKQAVQAMKTMLADQERWDRDMRAFAARELTELACEWRDSADEDVPEITEESFTRRIKLSSIVMDADGSFSAYFDDDDMFFGHCVTAYGTLTDEVTAANMEG
;
A
#
# COMPACT_ATOMS: atom_id res chain seq x y z
N MET A 1 -6.55 16.74 19.35
CA MET A 1 -5.39 17.26 18.58
C MET A 1 -5.68 16.89 17.15
N ASP A 2 -5.54 17.82 16.20
CA ASP A 2 -5.69 17.54 14.77
C ASP A 2 -4.56 16.61 14.31
N LEU A 3 -4.87 15.64 13.45
CA LEU A 3 -3.94 14.63 12.94
C LEU A 3 -2.71 15.27 12.26
N LEU A 4 -2.93 16.26 11.40
CA LEU A 4 -1.85 16.95 10.69
C LEU A 4 -0.93 17.73 11.65
N ALA A 5 -1.50 18.35 12.69
CA ALA A 5 -0.72 19.04 13.71
C ALA A 5 0.11 18.05 14.56
N TYR A 6 -0.45 16.87 14.85
CA TYR A 6 0.29 15.81 15.52
C TYR A 6 1.44 15.29 14.65
N MET A 7 1.20 14.97 13.38
CA MET A 7 2.24 14.50 12.46
C MET A 7 3.40 15.52 12.33
N ARG A 8 3.08 16.80 12.11
CA ARG A 8 4.10 17.87 12.06
C ARG A 8 4.91 17.99 13.34
N SER A 9 4.30 17.78 14.51
CA SER A 9 5.02 17.79 15.77
C SER A 9 6.02 16.63 15.88
N GLN A 10 5.72 15.50 15.25
CA GLN A 10 6.62 14.35 15.21
C GLN A 10 7.86 14.61 14.32
N ASP A 11 7.74 15.42 13.27
CA ASP A 11 8.85 15.75 12.37
C ASP A 11 9.90 16.67 13.03
N THR A 12 9.52 17.43 14.05
CA THR A 12 10.38 18.38 14.74
C THR A 12 11.05 17.84 16.01
N ILE A 13 10.65 16.65 16.45
CA ILE A 13 11.17 16.01 17.67
C ILE A 13 12.66 15.61 17.48
N THR A 14 13.50 15.89 18.48
CA THR A 14 14.89 15.40 18.51
C THR A 14 14.94 13.90 18.81
N GLN A 15 16.07 13.25 18.51
CA GLN A 15 16.24 11.82 18.82
C GLN A 15 16.06 11.52 20.31
N GLU A 16 16.63 12.34 21.20
CA GLU A 16 16.52 12.17 22.66
C GLU A 16 15.06 12.29 23.13
N GLU A 17 14.32 13.28 22.65
CA GLU A 17 12.90 13.46 22.97
C GLU A 17 12.06 12.28 22.42
N TRP A 18 12.39 11.80 21.21
CA TRP A 18 11.73 10.65 20.61
C TRP A 18 11.98 9.37 21.41
N GLU A 19 13.22 9.09 21.81
CA GLU A 19 13.56 7.95 22.64
C GLU A 19 12.90 8.02 24.02
N CYS A 20 12.67 9.22 24.56
CA CYS A 20 11.93 9.43 25.82
C CYS A 20 10.44 9.06 25.71
N THR A 21 9.88 8.90 24.51
CA THR A 21 8.50 8.40 24.31
C THR A 21 8.37 6.90 24.56
N PHE A 22 9.47 6.17 24.72
CA PHE A 22 9.51 4.76 25.06
C PHE A 22 9.77 4.54 26.56
N GLU A 23 9.36 3.38 27.08
CA GLU A 23 9.63 2.97 28.45
C GLU A 23 11.13 2.96 28.73
N GLU A 24 11.56 3.18 29.97
CA GLU A 24 12.98 3.13 30.35
C GLU A 24 13.50 1.70 30.35
N ASP A 25 12.70 0.77 30.86
CA ASP A 25 13.04 -0.63 30.95
C ASP A 25 12.86 -1.34 29.59
N ALA A 26 13.91 -2.00 29.15
CA ALA A 26 13.86 -2.87 27.98
C ALA A 26 13.43 -4.27 28.41
N ARG A 27 12.61 -4.91 27.58
CA ARG A 27 12.16 -6.30 27.72
C ARG A 27 12.61 -7.15 26.56
N GLU A 28 12.70 -8.45 26.79
CA GLU A 28 12.92 -9.40 25.69
C GLU A 28 11.59 -9.80 25.09
N ILE A 29 11.51 -9.75 23.77
CA ILE A 29 10.36 -10.21 23.00
C ILE A 29 10.85 -11.05 21.82
N LEU A 30 10.05 -12.05 21.44
CA LEU A 30 10.11 -12.69 20.12
C LEU A 30 9.09 -11.97 19.24
N VAL A 31 9.50 -11.51 18.08
CA VAL A 31 8.65 -10.73 17.19
C VAL A 31 8.69 -11.30 15.78
N LEU A 32 7.51 -11.50 15.18
CA LEU A 32 7.35 -11.94 13.81
C LEU A 32 7.20 -10.73 12.89
N LEU A 33 8.18 -10.49 12.04
CA LEU A 33 8.11 -9.41 11.07
C LEU A 33 7.16 -9.74 9.92
N ALA A 34 6.36 -8.75 9.55
CA ALA A 34 5.56 -8.73 8.32
C ALA A 34 6.40 -8.26 7.14
N GLY A 35 5.76 -8.06 6.03
CA GLY A 35 6.30 -7.25 4.94
C GLY A 35 6.25 -5.76 5.26
N GLY A 36 7.11 -5.02 4.60
CA GLY A 36 7.12 -3.56 4.64
C GLY A 36 8.04 -2.95 5.69
N ALA A 37 8.72 -1.92 5.25
CA ALA A 37 9.58 -1.07 6.05
C ALA A 37 9.41 0.39 5.63
N GLY A 38 9.73 1.29 6.53
CA GLY A 38 9.68 2.73 6.25
C GLY A 38 10.78 3.48 6.97
N ALA A 39 11.12 4.65 6.44
CA ALA A 39 12.03 5.57 7.09
C ALA A 39 11.52 7.00 6.94
N GLY A 40 11.48 7.72 8.03
CA GLY A 40 11.11 9.13 8.07
C GLY A 40 12.27 9.98 8.58
N LYS A 41 12.58 11.08 7.86
CA LYS A 41 13.55 12.07 8.34
C LYS A 41 12.90 12.92 9.42
N ARG A 42 13.52 12.99 10.58
CA ARG A 42 13.16 13.85 11.68
C ARG A 42 14.24 14.91 11.93
N ASN A 43 14.12 15.67 13.00
CA ASN A 43 15.11 16.66 13.38
C ASN A 43 16.44 15.99 13.78
N GLY A 44 17.35 15.84 12.81
CA GLY A 44 18.70 15.34 12.99
C GLY A 44 18.90 13.82 12.98
N PHE A 45 17.86 13.02 12.72
CA PHE A 45 17.97 11.56 12.62
C PHE A 45 16.91 10.98 11.68
N TRP A 46 17.06 9.71 11.31
CA TRP A 46 16.08 8.90 10.60
C TRP A 46 15.40 7.96 11.57
N ASP A 47 14.06 8.00 11.60
CA ASP A 47 13.22 7.02 12.29
C ASP A 47 12.93 5.88 11.29
N VAL A 48 13.57 4.74 11.50
CA VAL A 48 13.39 3.55 10.66
C VAL A 48 12.44 2.60 11.34
N SER A 49 11.50 2.04 10.60
CA SER A 49 10.49 1.12 11.10
C SER A 49 10.33 -0.11 10.23
N HIS A 50 10.14 -1.27 10.85
CA HIS A 50 9.75 -2.53 10.22
C HIS A 50 8.46 -3.00 10.86
N TYR A 51 7.47 -3.39 10.04
CA TYR A 51 6.18 -3.86 10.54
C TYR A 51 6.28 -5.28 11.08
N PHE A 52 5.52 -5.57 12.13
CA PHE A 52 5.37 -6.91 12.67
C PHE A 52 3.90 -7.30 12.79
N LEU A 53 3.61 -8.60 12.67
CA LEU A 53 2.27 -9.20 12.81
C LEU A 53 1.92 -9.49 14.25
N ALA A 54 2.88 -10.01 15.01
CA ALA A 54 2.68 -10.48 16.37
C ALA A 54 3.99 -10.48 17.15
N TYR A 55 3.89 -10.52 18.47
CA TYR A 55 5.04 -10.77 19.34
C TYR A 55 4.67 -11.62 20.55
N VAL A 56 5.67 -12.27 21.11
CA VAL A 56 5.59 -12.97 22.41
C VAL A 56 6.46 -12.24 23.41
N ASP A 57 5.89 -11.87 24.56
CA ASP A 57 6.66 -11.34 25.71
C ASP A 57 7.39 -12.51 26.39
N CYS A 58 8.73 -12.51 26.35
CA CYS A 58 9.53 -13.63 26.87
C CYS A 58 9.42 -13.81 28.37
N ALA A 59 9.09 -12.78 29.14
CA ALA A 59 8.96 -12.87 30.60
C ALA A 59 7.66 -13.56 31.03
N THR A 60 6.58 -13.34 30.27
CA THR A 60 5.24 -13.86 30.59
C THR A 60 4.82 -15.04 29.71
N GLY A 61 5.44 -15.22 28.56
CA GLY A 61 5.02 -16.15 27.50
C GLY A 61 3.74 -15.72 26.78
N ALA A 62 3.24 -14.49 27.00
CA ALA A 62 2.01 -14.01 26.39
C ALA A 62 2.19 -13.69 24.91
N LEU A 63 1.37 -14.31 24.07
CA LEU A 63 1.25 -13.99 22.64
C LEU A 63 0.32 -12.80 22.44
N HIS A 64 0.77 -11.85 21.63
CA HIS A 64 0.02 -10.66 21.22
C HIS A 64 -0.07 -10.62 19.69
N VAL A 65 -1.25 -10.95 19.16
CA VAL A 65 -1.54 -10.90 17.72
C VAL A 65 -2.13 -9.55 17.38
N ASN A 66 -1.27 -8.56 17.24
CA ASN A 66 -1.63 -7.20 16.86
C ASN A 66 -0.44 -6.55 16.14
N GLN A 67 -0.72 -5.96 14.99
CA GLN A 67 0.28 -5.28 14.18
C GLN A 67 0.96 -4.15 14.95
N GLY A 68 2.24 -3.96 14.66
CA GLY A 68 3.02 -2.89 15.25
C GLY A 68 4.32 -2.65 14.46
N ARG A 69 5.24 -1.92 15.07
CA ARG A 69 6.51 -1.57 14.44
C ARG A 69 7.68 -1.81 15.38
N LEU A 70 8.71 -2.46 14.88
CA LEU A 70 10.05 -2.35 15.43
C LEU A 70 10.70 -1.07 14.86
N VAL A 71 11.22 -0.21 15.72
CA VAL A 71 11.79 1.07 15.32
C VAL A 71 13.20 1.25 15.86
N TYR A 72 14.03 1.99 15.13
CA TYR A 72 15.36 2.40 15.58
C TYR A 72 15.81 3.67 14.89
N PRO A 73 16.62 4.52 15.58
CA PRO A 73 17.16 5.75 14.98
C PRO A 73 18.44 5.46 14.21
N LEU A 74 18.67 6.21 13.13
CA LEU A 74 19.93 6.23 12.39
C LEU A 74 20.37 7.67 12.13
N SER A 75 21.70 7.90 12.12
CA SER A 75 22.27 9.14 11.61
C SER A 75 22.17 9.19 10.07
N ASP A 76 22.38 10.38 9.49
CA ASP A 76 22.44 10.54 8.02
C ASP A 76 23.50 9.63 7.38
N GLU A 77 24.67 9.50 8.03
CA GLU A 77 25.76 8.65 7.56
C GLU A 77 25.37 7.17 7.58
N GLN A 78 24.74 6.72 8.66
CA GLN A 78 24.27 5.34 8.80
C GLN A 78 23.15 5.00 7.79
N TYR A 79 22.23 5.94 7.57
CA TYR A 79 21.16 5.78 6.60
C TYR A 79 21.70 5.70 5.16
N ALA A 80 22.67 6.57 4.81
CA ALA A 80 23.30 6.58 3.50
C ALA A 80 24.22 5.37 3.22
N ALA A 81 24.75 4.74 4.27
CA ALA A 81 25.76 3.69 4.15
C ALA A 81 25.22 2.30 3.79
N GLY A 82 23.89 2.06 3.83
CA GLY A 82 23.40 0.70 3.68
C GLY A 82 21.97 0.51 3.18
N ASN A 83 21.62 -0.75 2.95
CA ASN A 83 20.26 -1.22 2.66
C ASN A 83 19.43 -1.24 3.95
N VAL A 84 19.01 -0.07 4.41
CA VAL A 84 18.33 0.08 5.71
C VAL A 84 16.96 -0.62 5.73
N LEU A 85 16.20 -0.49 4.66
CA LEU A 85 14.85 -1.07 4.56
C LEU A 85 14.88 -2.58 4.31
N GLY A 86 15.94 -3.11 3.69
CA GLY A 86 16.11 -4.55 3.48
C GLY A 86 16.93 -5.26 4.57
N ARG A 87 17.23 -4.58 5.69
CA ARG A 87 18.05 -5.14 6.77
C ARG A 87 17.38 -6.34 7.46
N PHE A 88 16.07 -6.30 7.59
CA PHE A 88 15.30 -7.35 8.24
C PHE A 88 14.44 -8.06 7.19
N PRO A 89 14.78 -9.32 6.82
CA PRO A 89 13.93 -10.15 6.00
C PRO A 89 12.51 -10.27 6.56
N GLU A 90 11.55 -10.30 5.66
CA GLU A 90 10.14 -10.51 5.98
C GLU A 90 9.87 -11.94 6.43
N GLN A 91 8.81 -12.12 7.22
CA GLN A 91 8.33 -13.44 7.66
C GLN A 91 9.37 -14.22 8.52
N VAL A 92 10.27 -13.48 9.14
CA VAL A 92 11.30 -14.01 10.05
C VAL A 92 10.97 -13.60 11.48
N ILE A 93 11.26 -14.50 12.42
CA ILE A 93 11.10 -14.26 13.86
C ILE A 93 12.43 -13.80 14.43
N TYR A 94 12.42 -12.66 15.10
CA TYR A 94 13.58 -12.11 15.79
C TYR A 94 13.37 -12.16 17.30
N ARG A 95 14.41 -12.52 18.05
CA ARG A 95 14.47 -12.28 19.49
C ARG A 95 15.23 -10.99 19.71
N VAL A 96 14.53 -10.01 20.30
CA VAL A 96 15.09 -8.68 20.51
C VAL A 96 14.90 -8.23 21.95
N LYS A 97 15.83 -7.39 22.40
CA LYS A 97 15.66 -6.57 23.59
C LYS A 97 15.17 -5.21 23.14
N ALA A 98 13.98 -4.80 23.58
CA ALA A 98 13.33 -3.61 23.08
C ALA A 98 12.56 -2.85 24.15
N ARG A 99 12.40 -1.54 23.99
CA ARG A 99 11.65 -0.65 24.87
C ARG A 99 10.30 -0.38 24.23
N LYS A 100 9.20 -0.66 24.96
CA LYS A 100 7.85 -0.43 24.44
C LYS A 100 7.53 1.05 24.42
N LYS A 101 6.80 1.51 23.40
CA LYS A 101 6.27 2.87 23.35
C LYS A 101 5.31 3.09 24.52
N LYS A 102 5.45 4.21 25.23
CA LYS A 102 4.55 4.61 26.32
C LYS A 102 3.15 4.86 25.74
N SER A 103 2.13 4.49 26.50
CA SER A 103 0.75 4.80 26.12
C SER A 103 0.58 6.32 26.07
N GLU A 104 0.15 6.83 24.94
CA GLU A 104 -0.15 8.24 24.72
C GLU A 104 -1.53 8.40 24.09
N LYS A 105 -2.12 9.57 24.24
CA LYS A 105 -3.37 9.90 23.58
C LYS A 105 -3.05 10.29 22.13
N VAL A 106 -3.37 9.41 21.21
CA VAL A 106 -3.20 9.65 19.77
C VAL A 106 -4.45 10.24 19.15
N PRO A 107 -4.33 11.00 18.05
CA PRO A 107 -5.47 11.47 17.29
C PRO A 107 -6.31 10.32 16.72
N GLU A 108 -7.61 10.57 16.55
CA GLU A 108 -8.49 9.69 15.81
C GLU A 108 -8.00 9.52 14.36
N GLY A 109 -8.13 8.33 13.80
CA GLY A 109 -7.64 7.99 12.45
C GLY A 109 -6.21 7.44 12.40
N MET A 110 -5.48 7.40 13.52
CA MET A 110 -4.19 6.72 13.58
C MET A 110 -4.36 5.20 13.69
N THR A 111 -3.63 4.45 12.87
CA THR A 111 -3.64 2.99 12.93
C THR A 111 -2.98 2.45 14.22
N ALA A 112 -3.38 1.26 14.66
CA ALA A 112 -2.82 0.63 15.85
C ALA A 112 -1.29 0.48 15.78
N SER A 113 -0.72 0.27 14.61
CA SER A 113 0.73 0.15 14.40
C SER A 113 1.52 1.42 14.78
N TRP A 114 0.89 2.60 14.83
CA TRP A 114 1.55 3.84 15.23
C TRP A 114 1.86 3.92 16.72
N TYR A 115 1.08 3.27 17.57
CA TYR A 115 1.31 3.27 19.02
C TYR A 115 1.71 1.90 19.58
N ASN A 116 1.61 0.83 18.77
CA ASN A 116 2.18 -0.46 19.11
C ASN A 116 3.62 -0.55 18.58
N GLN A 117 4.54 0.21 19.21
CA GLN A 117 5.93 0.30 18.75
C GLN A 117 6.88 -0.21 19.82
N PHE A 118 7.99 -0.78 19.35
CA PHE A 118 9.10 -1.20 20.19
C PHE A 118 10.41 -0.63 19.62
N LEU A 119 11.11 0.16 20.43
CA LEU A 119 12.44 0.68 20.11
C LEU A 119 13.47 -0.43 20.35
N ILE A 120 14.16 -0.85 19.31
CA ILE A 120 15.20 -1.89 19.40
C ILE A 120 16.38 -1.37 20.20
N VAL A 121 16.78 -2.12 21.22
CA VAL A 121 18.02 -1.90 21.99
C VAL A 121 19.10 -2.87 21.51
N GLU A 122 18.74 -4.13 21.28
CA GLU A 122 19.67 -5.19 20.90
C GLU A 122 18.92 -6.30 20.14
N ILE A 123 19.55 -6.84 19.09
CA ILE A 123 19.09 -8.05 18.41
C ILE A 123 19.83 -9.22 19.07
N LEU A 124 19.08 -10.12 19.71
CA LEU A 124 19.64 -11.25 20.45
C LEU A 124 19.77 -12.49 19.57
N GLU A 125 18.82 -12.70 18.66
CA GLU A 125 18.76 -13.86 17.78
C GLU A 125 17.99 -13.53 16.51
N GLU A 126 18.51 -13.94 15.36
CA GLU A 126 17.84 -13.89 14.07
C GLU A 126 17.32 -15.28 13.72
N ASP A 127 16.17 -15.38 13.07
CA ASP A 127 15.51 -16.65 12.72
C ASP A 127 15.26 -17.54 13.97
N ALA A 128 14.74 -16.90 15.01
CA ALA A 128 14.47 -17.56 16.29
C ALA A 128 13.26 -18.51 16.18
N ALA A 129 13.32 -19.69 16.79
CA ALA A 129 12.20 -20.62 16.84
C ALA A 129 11.15 -20.15 17.86
N CYS A 130 9.89 -20.06 17.43
CA CYS A 130 8.75 -19.78 18.30
C CYS A 130 7.46 -20.39 17.72
N PRO A 131 7.04 -21.59 18.16
CA PRO A 131 5.87 -22.27 17.61
C PRO A 131 4.59 -21.41 17.57
N ALA A 132 4.38 -20.58 18.58
CA ALA A 132 3.20 -19.70 18.62
C ALA A 132 3.23 -18.63 17.51
N LEU A 133 4.39 -18.07 17.17
CA LEU A 133 4.54 -17.11 16.07
C LEU A 133 4.59 -17.81 14.71
N GLU A 134 5.13 -19.02 14.63
CA GLU A 134 5.10 -19.86 13.41
C GLU A 134 3.65 -20.21 13.03
N GLU A 135 2.78 -20.45 14.03
CA GLU A 135 1.36 -20.67 13.80
C GLU A 135 0.64 -19.42 13.30
N VAL A 136 0.98 -18.23 13.84
CA VAL A 136 0.50 -16.94 13.33
C VAL A 136 0.95 -16.73 11.90
N LEU A 137 2.21 -17.01 11.57
CA LEU A 137 2.73 -16.89 10.21
C LEU A 137 2.01 -17.84 9.24
N ALA A 138 1.80 -19.10 9.63
CA ALA A 138 1.09 -20.07 8.81
C ALA A 138 -0.36 -19.63 8.50
N GLU A 139 -1.05 -19.02 9.48
CA GLU A 139 -2.39 -18.45 9.29
C GLU A 139 -2.34 -17.20 8.40
N TYR A 140 -1.36 -16.33 8.61
CA TYR A 140 -1.15 -15.14 7.77
C TYR A 140 -0.89 -15.52 6.30
N LEU A 141 -0.07 -16.54 6.06
CA LEU A 141 0.27 -17.02 4.71
C LEU A 141 -0.84 -17.84 4.05
N ARG A 142 -1.88 -18.26 4.80
CA ARG A 142 -3.00 -19.00 4.22
C ARG A 142 -3.72 -18.13 3.20
N PRO A 143 -3.81 -18.56 1.92
CA PRO A 143 -4.53 -17.78 0.90
C PRO A 143 -6.00 -17.60 1.29
N VAL A 144 -6.49 -16.39 1.08
CA VAL A 144 -7.93 -16.10 1.12
C VAL A 144 -8.37 -15.91 -0.33
N VAL A 145 -9.23 -16.79 -0.80
CA VAL A 145 -9.70 -16.79 -2.19
C VAL A 145 -11.20 -16.48 -2.19
N LEU A 146 -11.58 -15.50 -3.00
CA LEU A 146 -12.95 -15.17 -3.32
C LEU A 146 -13.26 -15.74 -4.70
N SER A 147 -14.33 -16.54 -4.80
CA SER A 147 -14.78 -17.12 -6.07
C SER A 147 -16.11 -16.50 -6.47
N ASP A 148 -16.18 -15.96 -7.68
CA ASP A 148 -17.41 -15.41 -8.27
C ASP A 148 -17.60 -15.93 -9.70
N GLU A 149 -18.85 -16.13 -10.12
CA GLU A 149 -19.15 -16.70 -11.44
C GLU A 149 -18.74 -15.79 -12.61
N VAL A 150 -18.66 -14.47 -12.39
CA VAL A 150 -18.31 -13.46 -13.41
C VAL A 150 -16.84 -13.06 -13.32
N LEU A 151 -16.34 -12.83 -12.08
CA LEU A 151 -14.97 -12.36 -11.85
C LEU A 151 -13.96 -13.52 -11.80
N GLY A 152 -14.43 -14.77 -11.65
CA GLY A 152 -13.53 -15.90 -11.45
C GLY A 152 -12.98 -15.97 -10.02
N GLU A 153 -11.73 -16.39 -9.90
CA GLU A 153 -11.02 -16.48 -8.62
C GLU A 153 -10.16 -15.24 -8.41
N LEU A 154 -10.36 -14.59 -7.27
CA LEU A 154 -9.59 -13.45 -6.81
C LEU A 154 -8.88 -13.83 -5.50
N THR A 155 -7.63 -13.46 -5.33
CA THR A 155 -6.83 -13.77 -4.14
C THR A 155 -6.56 -12.52 -3.34
N LEU A 156 -6.80 -12.56 -2.02
CA LEU A 156 -6.56 -11.42 -1.14
C LEU A 156 -5.06 -11.18 -0.94
N ASN A 157 -4.61 -10.01 -1.33
CA ASN A 157 -3.35 -9.42 -0.87
C ASN A 157 -3.61 -8.77 0.49
N LYS A 158 -3.18 -9.43 1.56
CA LYS A 158 -3.45 -9.01 2.95
C LYS A 158 -2.66 -7.78 3.38
N ASP A 159 -1.60 -7.42 2.67
CA ASP A 159 -0.79 -6.24 2.97
C ASP A 159 -1.42 -4.96 2.41
N LEU A 160 -2.20 -5.09 1.35
CA LEU A 160 -2.82 -3.97 0.64
C LEU A 160 -4.35 -3.93 0.79
N ASP A 161 -4.95 -4.93 1.44
CA ASP A 161 -6.41 -5.11 1.54
C ASP A 161 -7.11 -5.12 0.16
N LEU A 162 -6.46 -5.79 -0.83
CA LEU A 162 -6.92 -5.91 -2.20
C LEU A 162 -7.20 -7.37 -2.57
N PHE A 163 -8.34 -7.65 -3.21
CA PHE A 163 -8.54 -8.91 -3.93
C PHE A 163 -8.10 -8.75 -5.37
N ASP A 164 -7.01 -9.42 -5.75
CA ASP A 164 -6.44 -9.38 -7.09
C ASP A 164 -6.86 -10.55 -7.93
N GLY A 165 -7.13 -10.30 -9.21
CA GLY A 165 -7.45 -11.31 -10.22
C GLY A 165 -7.48 -10.72 -11.61
N ASP A 166 -8.00 -11.49 -12.56
CA ASP A 166 -8.11 -11.09 -13.96
C ASP A 166 -9.52 -11.30 -14.48
N VAL A 167 -9.98 -10.40 -15.32
CA VAL A 167 -11.26 -10.50 -16.00
C VAL A 167 -11.13 -10.30 -17.50
N SER A 168 -12.18 -10.70 -18.24
CA SER A 168 -12.29 -10.36 -19.66
C SER A 168 -12.94 -8.99 -19.81
N TRP A 169 -12.23 -8.06 -20.44
CA TRP A 169 -12.72 -6.75 -20.82
C TRP A 169 -12.71 -6.61 -22.33
N ARG A 170 -13.88 -6.58 -22.95
CA ARG A 170 -14.05 -6.52 -24.42
C ARG A 170 -13.26 -7.59 -25.19
N GLY A 171 -13.10 -8.76 -24.57
CA GLY A 171 -12.35 -9.89 -25.15
C GLY A 171 -10.86 -9.90 -24.87
N GLU A 172 -10.31 -8.89 -24.23
CA GLU A 172 -8.93 -8.84 -23.74
C GLU A 172 -8.89 -9.18 -22.24
N ARG A 173 -7.78 -9.70 -21.77
CA ARG A 173 -7.56 -9.97 -20.33
C ARG A 173 -6.95 -8.74 -19.69
N ILE A 174 -7.56 -8.25 -18.61
CA ILE A 174 -7.05 -7.16 -17.79
C ILE A 174 -6.99 -7.60 -16.34
N SER A 175 -6.11 -6.99 -15.57
CA SER A 175 -6.08 -7.19 -14.11
C SER A 175 -7.17 -6.38 -13.42
N VAL A 176 -7.73 -6.94 -12.34
CA VAL A 176 -8.65 -6.22 -11.46
C VAL A 176 -8.20 -6.35 -10.03
N SER A 177 -8.32 -5.26 -9.28
CA SER A 177 -8.12 -5.23 -7.83
C SER A 177 -9.37 -4.66 -7.18
N LEU A 178 -9.91 -5.39 -6.20
CA LEU A 178 -11.06 -4.93 -5.40
C LEU A 178 -10.53 -4.43 -4.05
N GLU A 179 -10.63 -3.13 -3.80
CA GLU A 179 -10.25 -2.53 -2.53
C GLU A 179 -11.33 -2.79 -1.47
N VAL A 180 -10.93 -3.39 -0.35
CA VAL A 180 -11.85 -3.89 0.66
C VAL A 180 -11.29 -3.68 2.07
N ASP A 181 -12.12 -3.79 3.08
CA ASP A 181 -11.67 -4.07 4.46
C ASP A 181 -11.57 -5.58 4.62
N SER A 182 -10.36 -6.12 4.73
CA SER A 182 -10.10 -7.56 4.85
C SER A 182 -10.79 -8.20 6.05
N GLY A 183 -11.12 -7.41 7.08
CA GLY A 183 -11.90 -7.84 8.25
C GLY A 183 -13.42 -7.77 8.07
N CYS A 184 -13.94 -7.27 6.94
CA CYS A 184 -15.36 -7.01 6.73
C CYS A 184 -15.87 -7.60 5.40
N GLU A 185 -16.41 -8.82 5.44
CA GLU A 185 -16.95 -9.50 4.23
C GLU A 185 -18.04 -8.70 3.49
N GLU A 186 -18.68 -7.74 4.13
CA GLU A 186 -19.68 -6.89 3.47
C GLU A 186 -19.04 -5.98 2.42
N THR A 187 -17.85 -5.44 2.70
CA THR A 187 -17.10 -4.64 1.71
C THR A 187 -16.67 -5.51 0.51
N TRP A 188 -16.36 -6.79 0.73
CA TRP A 188 -16.03 -7.72 -0.36
C TRP A 188 -17.19 -7.89 -1.33
N LYS A 189 -18.41 -8.11 -0.79
CA LYS A 189 -19.63 -8.25 -1.60
C LYS A 189 -19.96 -6.97 -2.36
N GLN A 190 -19.75 -5.81 -1.72
CA GLN A 190 -19.98 -4.51 -2.33
C GLN A 190 -19.03 -4.27 -3.49
N ALA A 191 -17.72 -4.49 -3.31
CA ALA A 191 -16.71 -4.33 -4.35
C ALA A 191 -16.94 -5.31 -5.54
N VAL A 192 -17.27 -6.57 -5.26
CA VAL A 192 -17.68 -7.55 -6.28
C VAL A 192 -18.88 -7.06 -7.06
N GLN A 193 -19.92 -6.59 -6.40
CA GLN A 193 -21.14 -6.10 -7.06
C GLN A 193 -20.86 -4.84 -7.90
N ALA A 194 -20.02 -3.94 -7.40
CA ALA A 194 -19.58 -2.74 -8.12
C ALA A 194 -18.84 -3.12 -9.41
N MET A 195 -17.84 -4.01 -9.33
CA MET A 195 -17.11 -4.48 -10.50
C MET A 195 -18.00 -5.19 -11.52
N LYS A 196 -18.92 -6.04 -11.06
CA LYS A 196 -19.90 -6.70 -11.96
C LYS A 196 -20.81 -5.70 -12.66
N THR A 197 -21.18 -4.62 -11.99
CA THR A 197 -21.98 -3.53 -12.58
C THR A 197 -21.22 -2.83 -13.70
N MET A 198 -19.93 -2.56 -13.49
CA MET A 198 -19.07 -1.98 -14.53
C MET A 198 -18.89 -2.97 -15.71
N LEU A 199 -18.62 -4.24 -15.44
CA LEU A 199 -18.46 -5.27 -16.47
C LEU A 199 -19.71 -5.50 -17.32
N ALA A 200 -20.89 -5.32 -16.75
CA ALA A 200 -22.15 -5.47 -17.50
C ALA A 200 -22.31 -4.39 -18.61
N ASP A 201 -21.63 -3.26 -18.50
CA ASP A 201 -21.68 -2.16 -19.49
C ASP A 201 -20.26 -1.70 -19.89
N GLN A 202 -19.35 -2.68 -20.08
CA GLN A 202 -17.95 -2.43 -20.36
C GLN A 202 -17.69 -1.63 -21.65
N GLU A 203 -18.58 -1.72 -22.64
CA GLU A 203 -18.44 -0.92 -23.88
C GLU A 203 -18.67 0.57 -23.62
N ARG A 204 -19.64 0.93 -22.79
CA ARG A 204 -19.87 2.31 -22.39
C ARG A 204 -18.72 2.83 -21.56
N TRP A 205 -18.32 2.09 -20.53
CA TRP A 205 -17.25 2.51 -19.64
C TRP A 205 -15.90 2.66 -20.37
N ASP A 206 -15.53 1.71 -21.25
CA ASP A 206 -14.31 1.80 -22.04
C ASP A 206 -14.29 3.05 -22.93
N ARG A 207 -15.40 3.31 -23.62
CA ARG A 207 -15.56 4.51 -24.46
C ARG A 207 -15.44 5.79 -23.64
N ASP A 208 -16.15 5.88 -22.52
CA ASP A 208 -16.27 7.10 -21.71
C ASP A 208 -14.94 7.40 -21.00
N MET A 209 -14.27 6.40 -20.45
CA MET A 209 -12.94 6.56 -19.84
C MET A 209 -11.90 7.04 -20.87
N ARG A 210 -11.85 6.41 -22.06
CA ARG A 210 -10.90 6.81 -23.12
C ARG A 210 -11.21 8.21 -23.65
N ALA A 211 -12.47 8.53 -23.86
CA ALA A 211 -12.86 9.87 -24.36
C ALA A 211 -12.54 10.97 -23.34
N PHE A 212 -12.77 10.68 -22.05
CA PHE A 212 -12.42 11.62 -20.98
C PHE A 212 -10.90 11.83 -20.90
N ALA A 213 -10.12 10.74 -20.86
CA ALA A 213 -8.66 10.82 -20.83
C ALA A 213 -8.09 11.56 -22.05
N ALA A 214 -8.61 11.30 -23.26
CA ALA A 214 -8.17 12.00 -24.45
C ALA A 214 -8.43 13.50 -24.36
N ARG A 215 -9.62 13.92 -23.93
CA ARG A 215 -9.96 15.32 -23.76
C ARG A 215 -9.03 16.08 -22.80
N GLU A 216 -8.67 15.42 -21.68
CA GLU A 216 -7.86 16.06 -20.63
C GLU A 216 -6.34 16.01 -20.93
N LEU A 217 -5.86 14.99 -21.66
CA LEU A 217 -4.42 14.70 -21.74
C LEU A 217 -3.80 14.83 -23.14
N THR A 218 -4.58 15.03 -24.20
CA THR A 218 -4.03 15.15 -25.55
C THR A 218 -3.08 16.34 -25.70
N GLU A 219 -3.41 17.49 -25.10
CA GLU A 219 -2.52 18.66 -25.14
C GLU A 219 -1.18 18.37 -24.45
N LEU A 220 -1.22 17.75 -23.27
CA LEU A 220 -0.02 17.34 -22.55
C LEU A 220 0.80 16.32 -23.36
N ALA A 221 0.15 15.36 -24.01
CA ALA A 221 0.83 14.38 -24.87
C ALA A 221 1.52 15.03 -26.08
N CYS A 222 0.93 16.09 -26.65
CA CYS A 222 1.57 16.90 -27.69
C CYS A 222 2.81 17.62 -27.17
N GLU A 223 2.75 18.21 -25.97
CA GLU A 223 3.90 18.89 -25.34
C GLU A 223 5.05 17.91 -25.09
N TRP A 224 4.74 16.69 -24.64
CA TRP A 224 5.75 15.64 -24.41
C TRP A 224 6.37 15.17 -25.74
N ARG A 225 5.56 14.97 -26.78
CA ARG A 225 6.03 14.62 -28.12
C ARG A 225 7.00 15.67 -28.67
N ASP A 226 6.66 16.95 -28.60
CA ASP A 226 7.44 18.04 -29.16
C ASP A 226 8.82 18.18 -28.50
N SER A 227 8.99 17.58 -27.32
CA SER A 227 10.27 17.47 -26.63
C SER A 227 11.15 16.32 -27.15
N ALA A 228 10.62 15.38 -27.96
CA ALA A 228 11.27 14.13 -28.31
C ALA A 228 11.84 14.06 -29.72
N ASP A 229 11.09 14.32 -30.79
CA ASP A 229 11.59 14.25 -32.16
C ASP A 229 10.57 14.80 -33.21
N GLU A 230 11.06 15.46 -34.27
CA GLU A 230 10.21 16.11 -35.28
C GLU A 230 9.43 15.14 -36.18
N ASP A 231 9.78 13.84 -36.21
CA ASP A 231 9.17 12.83 -37.10
C ASP A 231 7.98 12.07 -36.48
N VAL A 232 7.55 12.39 -35.25
CA VAL A 232 6.43 11.71 -34.58
C VAL A 232 5.09 12.30 -35.06
N PRO A 233 4.11 11.47 -35.48
CA PRO A 233 2.80 11.96 -35.90
C PRO A 233 2.09 12.79 -34.84
N GLU A 234 1.32 13.80 -35.30
CA GLU A 234 0.49 14.61 -34.41
C GLU A 234 -0.49 13.75 -33.58
N ILE A 235 -0.56 14.02 -32.29
CA ILE A 235 -1.49 13.34 -31.39
C ILE A 235 -2.79 14.15 -31.38
N THR A 236 -3.89 13.50 -31.75
CA THR A 236 -5.26 14.06 -31.68
C THR A 236 -6.05 13.26 -30.65
N GLU A 237 -7.16 13.79 -30.14
CA GLU A 237 -8.04 13.04 -29.23
C GLU A 237 -8.45 11.68 -29.82
N GLU A 238 -8.71 11.63 -31.15
CA GLU A 238 -9.03 10.36 -31.82
C GLU A 238 -7.85 9.37 -31.81
N SER A 239 -6.63 9.84 -32.13
CA SER A 239 -5.45 8.99 -32.09
C SER A 239 -5.09 8.57 -30.68
N PHE A 240 -5.20 9.47 -29.69
CA PHE A 240 -4.99 9.20 -28.27
C PHE A 240 -5.93 8.10 -27.78
N THR A 241 -7.24 8.25 -28.01
CA THR A 241 -8.28 7.26 -27.63
C THR A 241 -7.99 5.85 -28.17
N ARG A 242 -7.45 5.75 -29.40
CA ARG A 242 -7.10 4.45 -30.01
C ARG A 242 -5.82 3.85 -29.48
N ARG A 243 -4.87 4.68 -29.06
CA ARG A 243 -3.53 4.24 -28.63
C ARG A 243 -3.50 3.69 -27.22
N ILE A 244 -4.16 4.35 -26.27
CA ILE A 244 -4.18 3.86 -24.89
C ILE A 244 -4.87 2.50 -24.78
N LYS A 245 -4.33 1.61 -23.94
CA LYS A 245 -4.86 0.26 -23.72
C LYS A 245 -5.13 0.04 -22.25
N LEU A 246 -6.36 -0.33 -21.92
CA LEU A 246 -6.71 -0.66 -20.54
C LEU A 246 -5.89 -1.87 -20.08
N SER A 247 -5.15 -1.70 -18.99
CA SER A 247 -4.31 -2.74 -18.38
C SER A 247 -4.91 -3.24 -17.07
N SER A 248 -5.47 -2.34 -16.26
CA SER A 248 -6.08 -2.74 -14.98
C SER A 248 -7.17 -1.78 -14.51
N ILE A 249 -8.03 -2.29 -13.60
CA ILE A 249 -9.04 -1.51 -12.88
C ILE A 249 -8.93 -1.82 -11.39
N VAL A 250 -8.85 -0.78 -10.57
CA VAL A 250 -9.08 -0.87 -9.12
C VAL A 250 -10.50 -0.39 -8.85
N MET A 251 -11.25 -1.17 -8.08
CA MET A 251 -12.65 -0.89 -7.73
C MET A 251 -12.83 -0.91 -6.21
N ASP A 252 -13.31 0.17 -5.65
CA ASP A 252 -13.66 0.29 -4.25
C ASP A 252 -15.05 -0.27 -3.93
N ALA A 253 -15.28 -0.60 -2.66
CA ALA A 253 -16.56 -1.07 -2.16
C ALA A 253 -17.70 -0.05 -2.31
N ASP A 254 -17.40 1.24 -2.35
CA ASP A 254 -18.39 2.32 -2.56
C ASP A 254 -18.70 2.58 -4.04
N GLY A 255 -18.02 1.89 -4.96
CA GLY A 255 -18.18 2.04 -6.40
C GLY A 255 -17.28 3.11 -7.03
N SER A 256 -16.34 3.67 -6.27
CA SER A 256 -15.25 4.48 -6.83
C SER A 256 -14.29 3.57 -7.60
N PHE A 257 -13.67 4.08 -8.66
CA PHE A 257 -12.72 3.31 -9.46
C PHE A 257 -11.56 4.13 -9.98
N SER A 258 -10.44 3.42 -10.22
CA SER A 258 -9.28 3.89 -10.96
C SER A 258 -9.00 2.91 -12.11
N ALA A 259 -8.98 3.38 -13.33
CA ALA A 259 -8.69 2.59 -14.52
C ALA A 259 -7.37 3.02 -15.13
N TYR A 260 -6.44 2.08 -15.25
CA TYR A 260 -5.07 2.32 -15.71
C TYR A 260 -4.90 1.84 -17.15
N PHE A 261 -4.30 2.70 -17.97
CA PHE A 261 -4.06 2.44 -19.38
C PHE A 261 -2.57 2.55 -19.67
N ASP A 262 -2.05 1.63 -20.47
CA ASP A 262 -0.75 1.78 -21.12
C ASP A 262 -0.82 2.96 -22.09
N ASP A 263 0.17 3.83 -22.07
CA ASP A 263 0.20 5.11 -22.79
C ASP A 263 0.67 4.99 -24.26
N ASP A 264 1.04 3.80 -24.72
CA ASP A 264 1.65 3.59 -26.04
C ASP A 264 2.83 4.56 -26.31
N ASP A 265 3.66 4.77 -25.28
CA ASP A 265 4.86 5.60 -25.31
C ASP A 265 4.60 7.11 -25.58
N MET A 266 3.37 7.59 -25.37
CA MET A 266 3.04 9.00 -25.49
C MET A 266 3.62 9.85 -24.36
N PHE A 267 3.87 9.22 -23.21
CA PHE A 267 4.43 9.81 -21.99
C PHE A 267 5.67 9.04 -21.50
N PHE A 268 6.40 8.40 -22.43
CA PHE A 268 7.67 7.69 -22.14
C PHE A 268 7.54 6.59 -21.08
N GLY A 269 6.44 5.84 -21.11
CA GLY A 269 6.19 4.71 -20.22
C GLY A 269 5.50 5.06 -18.89
N HIS A 270 4.97 6.27 -18.76
CA HIS A 270 4.03 6.59 -17.70
C HIS A 270 2.66 5.98 -18.02
N CYS A 271 1.80 5.82 -17.02
CA CYS A 271 0.45 5.34 -17.26
C CYS A 271 -0.56 6.50 -17.39
N VAL A 272 -1.61 6.28 -18.15
CA VAL A 272 -2.80 7.15 -18.15
C VAL A 272 -3.81 6.55 -17.20
N THR A 273 -4.29 7.35 -16.23
CA THR A 273 -5.28 6.91 -15.26
C THR A 273 -6.56 7.71 -15.39
N ALA A 274 -7.71 7.01 -15.46
CA ALA A 274 -9.03 7.61 -15.41
C ALA A 274 -9.71 7.24 -14.09
N TYR A 275 -10.30 8.24 -13.42
CA TYR A 275 -10.99 8.11 -12.15
C TYR A 275 -12.47 8.40 -12.28
N GLY A 276 -13.27 7.74 -11.47
CA GLY A 276 -14.70 7.99 -11.46
C GLY A 276 -15.42 7.22 -10.37
N THR A 277 -16.75 7.28 -10.44
CA THR A 277 -17.63 6.46 -9.63
C THR A 277 -18.71 5.83 -10.53
N LEU A 278 -19.31 4.75 -10.09
CA LEU A 278 -20.41 4.14 -10.84
C LEU A 278 -21.65 5.07 -10.95
N THR A 279 -21.76 6.09 -10.07
CA THR A 279 -22.87 7.05 -10.03
C THR A 279 -22.57 8.35 -10.76
N ASP A 280 -21.33 8.87 -10.65
CA ASP A 280 -20.94 10.20 -11.17
C ASP A 280 -20.14 10.08 -12.48
N GLU A 281 -19.98 8.85 -12.99
CA GLU A 281 -19.24 8.55 -14.23
C GLU A 281 -17.74 8.85 -14.09
N VAL A 282 -17.05 9.18 -15.19
CA VAL A 282 -15.63 9.54 -15.19
C VAL A 282 -15.46 10.99 -14.78
N THR A 283 -14.71 11.26 -13.73
CA THR A 283 -14.59 12.60 -13.12
C THR A 283 -13.21 13.23 -13.28
N ALA A 284 -12.16 12.43 -13.49
CA ALA A 284 -10.80 12.92 -13.68
C ALA A 284 -9.98 12.00 -14.56
N ALA A 285 -8.91 12.52 -15.16
CA ALA A 285 -7.86 11.73 -15.78
C ALA A 285 -6.51 12.41 -15.55
N ASN A 286 -5.47 11.59 -15.31
CA ASN A 286 -4.11 12.04 -15.05
C ASN A 286 -3.10 11.16 -15.80
N MET A 287 -1.89 11.67 -15.94
CA MET A 287 -0.71 10.89 -16.28
C MET A 287 0.07 10.64 -15.00
N GLU A 288 0.44 9.39 -14.75
CA GLU A 288 1.10 8.94 -13.52
C GLU A 288 2.30 8.05 -13.82
N GLY A 289 3.33 8.12 -12.93
CA GLY A 289 4.53 7.31 -13.03
C GLY A 289 5.77 7.97 -12.46
#